data_aa65251124de71d01291c1a129bba308
#
_entry.id   aa65251124de71d01291c1a129bba308
#
_cell.length_a   1.000
_cell.length_b   1.000
_cell.length_c   1.000
_cell.angle_alpha   90.00
_cell.angle_beta   90.00
_cell.angle_gamma   90.00
#
_symmetry.space_group_name_H-M   'P 1'
#
loop_
_entity.id
_entity.type
_entity.pdbx_description
1 polymer ?
#
loop_
_entity_poly.entity_id
_entity_poly.type
_entity_poly.pdbx_seq_one_letter_code
_entity_poly.pdbx_strand_id
1 'polypeptide(L)'
;METLHNQELVAIILEDNVASELTTIQDFLRWTYSTFNRSDIYYGQGHDNAWDETLQLVLAGLQLPLDLPQDLFSSKLTPSEKETLVQLVLSRIEQRVPVAYLTNSAWFCGLEFYVDERTIIPRSPISALIQDKFAPLLKSEPKRILDLCTGSGCIAIATAEAFPEAEVDAVDLSVDALNVAEINIARHQLEHRVFPIQSDLFQNLFGQQYDLIVTNPPYVDEEDLADMPEDFHYEPELALGSGVDGLEITKQILKQAPDYLTPNGMLICEVGNSMVSLIEQYPDVPFEWVELKNGGLGVFAISREDLVKYHDSF
;
A
#
# COMPACT_ATOMS: atom_id res chain seq x y z
N MET A 1 -21.01 10.11 20.91
CA MET A 1 -21.90 10.66 19.87
C MET A 1 -22.35 9.42 19.11
N GLU A 2 -23.65 9.22 18.92
CA GLU A 2 -24.12 8.08 18.11
C GLU A 2 -23.69 8.27 16.67
N THR A 3 -23.16 7.21 16.06
CA THR A 3 -22.85 7.14 14.61
C THR A 3 -24.16 7.19 13.86
N LEU A 4 -24.32 8.15 12.96
CA LEU A 4 -25.48 8.23 12.09
C LEU A 4 -25.31 7.19 10.96
N HIS A 5 -26.40 6.63 10.51
CA HIS A 5 -26.37 5.85 9.28
C HIS A 5 -25.96 6.76 8.12
N ASN A 6 -25.03 6.33 7.27
CA ASN A 6 -24.45 7.19 6.21
C ASN A 6 -25.52 7.88 5.34
N GLN A 7 -26.64 7.22 5.05
CA GLN A 7 -27.76 7.80 4.30
C GLN A 7 -28.40 9.02 4.99
N GLU A 8 -28.55 8.98 6.31
CA GLU A 8 -29.09 10.12 7.08
C GLU A 8 -28.10 11.28 7.09
N LEU A 9 -26.83 10.97 7.21
CA LEU A 9 -25.75 11.99 7.18
C LEU A 9 -25.66 12.67 5.81
N VAL A 10 -25.77 11.93 4.72
CA VAL A 10 -25.82 12.45 3.34
C VAL A 10 -27.02 13.39 3.16
N ALA A 11 -28.20 13.02 3.64
CA ALA A 11 -29.38 13.88 3.56
C ALA A 11 -29.17 15.22 4.29
N ILE A 12 -28.57 15.21 5.49
CA ILE A 12 -28.24 16.41 6.24
C ILE A 12 -27.23 17.29 5.49
N ILE A 13 -26.19 16.70 4.89
CA ILE A 13 -25.17 17.44 4.12
C ILE A 13 -25.79 18.17 2.93
N LEU A 14 -26.74 17.53 2.23
CA LEU A 14 -27.44 18.11 1.10
C LEU A 14 -28.40 19.23 1.52
N GLU A 15 -29.09 19.07 2.66
CA GLU A 15 -30.01 20.09 3.20
C GLU A 15 -29.25 21.32 3.71
N ASP A 16 -28.11 21.17 4.36
CA ASP A 16 -27.30 22.25 4.97
C ASP A 16 -26.66 23.18 3.94
N ASN A 17 -26.68 22.83 2.64
CA ASN A 17 -26.08 23.61 1.56
C ASN A 17 -24.63 24.08 1.88
N VAL A 18 -23.83 23.13 2.36
CA VAL A 18 -22.49 23.34 2.94
C VAL A 18 -21.58 24.19 2.04
N ALA A 19 -21.65 23.98 0.71
CA ALA A 19 -20.82 24.71 -0.25
C ALA A 19 -21.10 26.24 -0.23
N SER A 20 -22.30 26.69 0.17
CA SER A 20 -22.61 28.11 0.29
C SER A 20 -22.16 28.72 1.63
N GLU A 21 -22.21 27.93 2.71
CA GLU A 21 -21.96 28.42 4.06
C GLU A 21 -20.46 28.45 4.42
N LEU A 22 -19.70 27.41 4.04
CA LEU A 22 -18.26 27.35 4.32
C LEU A 22 -17.47 28.22 3.32
N THR A 23 -16.38 28.82 3.79
CA THR A 23 -15.63 29.80 2.99
C THR A 23 -14.14 29.51 2.88
N THR A 24 -13.51 28.93 3.87
CA THR A 24 -12.05 28.74 3.96
C THR A 24 -11.65 27.26 3.96
N ILE A 25 -10.38 26.97 3.67
CA ILE A 25 -9.81 25.61 3.83
C ILE A 25 -10.04 25.12 5.25
N GLN A 26 -9.84 25.95 6.26
CA GLN A 26 -10.04 25.60 7.67
C GLN A 26 -11.50 25.23 7.99
N ASP A 27 -12.48 25.90 7.38
CA ASP A 27 -13.88 25.55 7.54
C ASP A 27 -14.15 24.15 7.00
N PHE A 28 -13.62 23.83 5.81
CA PHE A 28 -13.77 22.49 5.20
C PHE A 28 -13.01 21.41 5.98
N LEU A 29 -11.80 21.67 6.46
CA LEU A 29 -11.07 20.74 7.32
C LEU A 29 -11.89 20.40 8.58
N ARG A 30 -12.36 21.42 9.32
CA ARG A 30 -13.17 21.23 10.51
C ARG A 30 -14.48 20.47 10.19
N TRP A 31 -15.18 20.84 9.11
CA TRP A 31 -16.45 20.27 8.72
C TRP A 31 -16.26 18.79 8.30
N THR A 32 -15.33 18.50 7.40
CA THR A 32 -15.03 17.14 6.93
C THR A 32 -14.63 16.23 8.11
N TYR A 33 -13.74 16.69 8.98
CA TYR A 33 -13.34 15.95 10.17
C TYR A 33 -14.54 15.62 11.09
N SER A 34 -15.42 16.60 11.34
CA SER A 34 -16.61 16.36 12.14
C SER A 34 -17.58 15.39 11.47
N THR A 35 -17.67 15.45 10.14
CA THR A 35 -18.54 14.59 9.33
C THR A 35 -18.05 13.17 9.33
N PHE A 36 -16.75 12.94 9.11
CA PHE A 36 -16.13 11.60 9.15
C PHE A 36 -16.26 10.94 10.53
N ASN A 37 -16.09 11.70 11.63
CA ASN A 37 -16.31 11.17 12.98
C ASN A 37 -17.78 10.78 13.29
N ARG A 38 -18.73 11.22 12.48
CA ARG A 38 -20.16 10.85 12.62
C ARG A 38 -20.58 9.76 11.65
N SER A 39 -19.77 9.50 10.63
CA SER A 39 -20.05 8.51 9.61
C SER A 39 -19.65 7.10 10.07
N ASP A 40 -20.16 6.11 9.35
CA ASP A 40 -19.86 4.69 9.52
C ASP A 40 -18.84 4.23 8.45
N ILE A 41 -17.78 5.03 8.21
CA ILE A 41 -16.69 4.67 7.31
C ILE A 41 -15.58 3.94 8.07
N TYR A 42 -14.89 3.04 7.40
CA TYR A 42 -13.76 2.33 7.96
C TYR A 42 -12.45 3.02 7.59
N TYR A 43 -11.51 3.09 8.53
CA TYR A 43 -10.14 3.57 8.31
C TYR A 43 -9.18 2.38 8.25
N GLY A 44 -8.05 2.51 7.56
CA GLY A 44 -7.05 1.44 7.45
C GLY A 44 -6.47 1.29 6.03
N GLN A 45 -6.94 2.10 5.08
CA GLN A 45 -6.45 2.15 3.72
C GLN A 45 -5.51 3.36 3.53
N GLY A 46 -4.37 3.33 4.24
CA GLY A 46 -3.37 4.39 4.24
C GLY A 46 -3.45 5.36 5.42
N HIS A 47 -4.60 5.46 6.07
CA HIS A 47 -4.82 6.28 7.27
C HIS A 47 -5.62 5.51 8.31
N ASP A 48 -5.29 5.72 9.59
CA ASP A 48 -5.91 5.00 10.72
C ASP A 48 -6.95 5.85 11.46
N ASN A 49 -7.22 7.07 10.99
CA ASN A 49 -8.10 8.00 11.68
C ASN A 49 -8.72 9.05 10.76
N ALA A 50 -9.82 9.63 11.22
CA ALA A 50 -10.59 10.64 10.50
C ALA A 50 -9.81 11.92 10.18
N TRP A 51 -8.83 12.32 11.02
CA TRP A 51 -8.08 13.56 10.80
C TRP A 51 -7.12 13.46 9.61
N ASP A 52 -6.37 12.39 9.53
CA ASP A 52 -5.40 12.19 8.44
C ASP A 52 -6.12 12.00 7.10
N GLU A 53 -7.25 11.25 7.07
CA GLU A 53 -8.10 11.17 5.87
C GLU A 53 -8.68 12.53 5.48
N THR A 54 -9.10 13.34 6.46
CA THR A 54 -9.59 14.69 6.20
C THR A 54 -8.54 15.58 5.56
N LEU A 55 -7.32 15.57 6.10
CA LEU A 55 -6.20 16.35 5.56
C LEU A 55 -5.92 15.95 4.12
N GLN A 56 -5.81 14.65 3.85
CA GLN A 56 -5.57 14.17 2.50
C GLN A 56 -6.71 14.55 1.57
N LEU A 57 -7.97 14.27 1.93
CA LEU A 57 -9.12 14.57 1.06
C LEU A 57 -9.21 16.05 0.72
N VAL A 58 -9.09 16.94 1.71
CA VAL A 58 -9.24 18.37 1.49
C VAL A 58 -8.05 18.95 0.74
N LEU A 59 -6.81 18.65 1.17
CA LEU A 59 -5.64 19.25 0.55
C LEU A 59 -5.35 18.65 -0.84
N ALA A 60 -5.36 17.34 -0.98
CA ALA A 60 -5.15 16.71 -2.29
C ALA A 60 -6.32 16.99 -3.26
N GLY A 61 -7.56 17.04 -2.76
CA GLY A 61 -8.72 17.44 -3.55
C GLY A 61 -8.64 18.87 -4.09
N LEU A 62 -7.87 19.75 -3.41
CA LEU A 62 -7.54 21.10 -3.87
C LEU A 62 -6.21 21.16 -4.64
N GLN A 63 -5.54 20.05 -4.87
CA GLN A 63 -4.21 19.97 -5.47
C GLN A 63 -3.14 20.75 -4.68
N LEU A 64 -3.27 20.76 -3.35
CA LEU A 64 -2.34 21.41 -2.42
C LEU A 64 -1.48 20.36 -1.73
N PRO A 65 -0.22 20.68 -1.38
CA PRO A 65 0.66 19.76 -0.67
C PRO A 65 0.18 19.51 0.77
N LEU A 66 0.41 18.32 1.30
CA LEU A 66 -0.02 17.95 2.66
C LEU A 66 0.73 18.75 3.75
N ASP A 67 1.91 19.28 3.45
CA ASP A 67 2.71 20.15 4.32
C ASP A 67 2.40 21.64 4.14
N LEU A 68 1.24 21.97 3.55
CA LEU A 68 0.79 23.34 3.36
C LEU A 68 0.88 24.13 4.69
N PRO A 69 1.55 25.31 4.72
CA PRO A 69 1.64 26.13 5.92
C PRO A 69 0.25 26.47 6.48
N GLN A 70 0.06 26.31 7.80
CA GLN A 70 -1.24 26.44 8.47
C GLN A 70 -1.86 27.85 8.36
N ASP A 71 -1.04 28.90 8.20
CA ASP A 71 -1.53 30.26 7.96
C ASP A 71 -2.33 30.39 6.66
N LEU A 72 -2.06 29.52 5.67
CA LEU A 72 -2.83 29.46 4.43
C LEU A 72 -4.20 28.79 4.59
N PHE A 73 -4.48 28.08 5.68
CA PHE A 73 -5.80 27.49 5.93
C PHE A 73 -6.93 28.50 6.04
N SER A 74 -6.61 29.77 6.32
CA SER A 74 -7.57 30.88 6.29
C SER A 74 -7.92 31.38 4.88
N SER A 75 -7.28 30.84 3.84
CA SER A 75 -7.55 31.22 2.44
C SER A 75 -8.96 30.80 2.03
N LYS A 76 -9.62 31.69 1.28
CA LYS A 76 -10.97 31.44 0.78
C LYS A 76 -10.94 30.55 -0.45
N LEU A 77 -11.91 29.67 -0.50
CA LEU A 77 -12.15 28.76 -1.61
C LEU A 77 -13.08 29.41 -2.65
N THR A 78 -12.82 29.08 -3.91
CA THR A 78 -13.75 29.42 -5.01
C THR A 78 -15.01 28.54 -4.95
N PRO A 79 -16.11 28.92 -5.59
CA PRO A 79 -17.32 28.09 -5.63
C PRO A 79 -17.07 26.68 -6.16
N SER A 80 -16.26 26.52 -7.21
CA SER A 80 -15.96 25.22 -7.80
C SER A 80 -15.13 24.33 -6.87
N GLU A 81 -14.16 24.88 -6.14
CA GLU A 81 -13.39 24.14 -5.15
C GLU A 81 -14.27 23.60 -4.01
N LYS A 82 -15.20 24.43 -3.53
CA LYS A 82 -16.15 24.02 -2.49
C LYS A 82 -17.08 22.91 -2.96
N GLU A 83 -17.62 23.02 -4.17
CA GLU A 83 -18.45 21.97 -4.77
C GLU A 83 -17.65 20.66 -4.92
N THR A 84 -16.41 20.72 -5.40
CA THR A 84 -15.52 19.57 -5.50
C THR A 84 -15.33 18.89 -4.15
N LEU A 85 -14.99 19.65 -3.10
CA LEU A 85 -14.78 19.08 -1.77
C LEU A 85 -16.04 18.44 -1.19
N VAL A 86 -17.22 19.05 -1.38
CA VAL A 86 -18.49 18.43 -0.94
C VAL A 86 -18.74 17.11 -1.68
N GLN A 87 -18.50 17.06 -2.99
CA GLN A 87 -18.67 15.83 -3.76
C GLN A 87 -17.69 14.73 -3.31
N LEU A 88 -16.42 15.07 -3.05
CA LEU A 88 -15.44 14.10 -2.52
C LEU A 88 -15.88 13.52 -1.17
N VAL A 89 -16.36 14.37 -0.25
CA VAL A 89 -16.87 13.92 1.05
C VAL A 89 -18.10 13.02 0.89
N LEU A 90 -19.04 13.38 0.01
CA LEU A 90 -20.20 12.56 -0.28
C LEU A 90 -19.80 11.19 -0.86
N SER A 91 -18.90 11.18 -1.85
CA SER A 91 -18.42 9.91 -2.44
C SER A 91 -17.74 9.02 -1.40
N ARG A 92 -16.95 9.60 -0.48
CA ARG A 92 -16.34 8.84 0.62
C ARG A 92 -17.36 8.23 1.57
N ILE A 93 -18.43 8.95 1.91
CA ILE A 93 -19.42 8.50 2.90
C ILE A 93 -20.46 7.57 2.27
N GLU A 94 -21.04 7.98 1.14
CA GLU A 94 -22.16 7.27 0.50
C GLU A 94 -21.70 6.05 -0.26
N GLN A 95 -20.63 6.21 -1.04
CA GLN A 95 -20.08 5.16 -1.90
C GLN A 95 -18.93 4.39 -1.24
N ARG A 96 -18.42 4.86 -0.10
CA ARG A 96 -17.27 4.29 0.64
C ARG A 96 -15.97 4.25 -0.17
N VAL A 97 -15.83 5.08 -1.23
CA VAL A 97 -14.61 5.12 -2.04
C VAL A 97 -13.44 5.59 -1.17
N PRO A 98 -12.32 4.86 -1.11
CA PRO A 98 -11.15 5.29 -0.35
C PRO A 98 -10.62 6.65 -0.78
N VAL A 99 -10.20 7.48 0.19
CA VAL A 99 -9.68 8.84 -0.10
C VAL A 99 -8.50 8.80 -1.06
N ALA A 100 -7.64 7.79 -0.98
CA ALA A 100 -6.51 7.64 -1.89
C ALA A 100 -6.96 7.50 -3.36
N TYR A 101 -8.08 6.81 -3.63
CA TYR A 101 -8.62 6.69 -4.99
C TYR A 101 -9.37 7.94 -5.42
N LEU A 102 -10.10 8.60 -4.51
CA LEU A 102 -10.77 9.87 -4.81
C LEU A 102 -9.80 10.98 -5.19
N THR A 103 -8.59 10.94 -4.64
CA THR A 103 -7.55 11.95 -4.87
C THR A 103 -6.45 11.48 -5.82
N ASN A 104 -6.46 10.20 -6.22
CA ASN A 104 -5.39 9.53 -6.97
C ASN A 104 -4.01 9.73 -6.33
N SER A 105 -3.94 9.71 -5.02
CA SER A 105 -2.72 9.98 -4.25
C SER A 105 -2.65 9.09 -3.02
N ALA A 106 -1.51 8.47 -2.80
CA ALA A 106 -1.15 7.76 -1.59
C ALA A 106 0.32 8.02 -1.24
N TRP A 107 0.68 7.83 0.03
CA TRP A 107 2.04 8.10 0.51
C TRP A 107 2.70 6.83 1.02
N PHE A 108 3.96 6.61 0.61
CA PHE A 108 4.76 5.47 1.06
C PHE A 108 6.24 5.87 1.14
N CYS A 109 6.91 5.59 2.26
CA CYS A 109 8.30 6.00 2.51
C CYS A 109 8.59 7.50 2.31
N GLY A 110 7.58 8.37 2.50
CA GLY A 110 7.71 9.81 2.27
C GLY A 110 7.63 10.24 0.80
N LEU A 111 7.30 9.32 -0.11
CA LEU A 111 7.09 9.54 -1.53
C LEU A 111 5.59 9.52 -1.87
N GLU A 112 5.16 10.34 -2.81
CA GLU A 112 3.78 10.35 -3.29
C GLU A 112 3.60 9.46 -4.52
N PHE A 113 2.57 8.60 -4.49
CA PHE A 113 2.23 7.66 -5.56
C PHE A 113 0.84 7.94 -6.12
N TYR A 114 0.71 7.83 -7.44
CA TYR A 114 -0.58 7.69 -8.09
C TYR A 114 -1.15 6.30 -7.77
N VAL A 115 -2.42 6.25 -7.38
CA VAL A 115 -3.17 5.02 -7.15
C VAL A 115 -4.61 5.16 -7.65
N ASP A 116 -5.17 4.04 -8.07
CA ASP A 116 -6.58 3.85 -8.37
C ASP A 116 -6.97 2.38 -8.11
N GLU A 117 -8.21 2.00 -8.45
CA GLU A 117 -8.78 0.67 -8.18
C GLU A 117 -8.04 -0.51 -8.83
N ARG A 118 -7.02 -0.25 -9.65
CA ARG A 118 -6.19 -1.29 -10.26
C ARG A 118 -5.12 -1.85 -9.32
N THR A 119 -4.84 -1.17 -8.21
CA THR A 119 -3.80 -1.56 -7.24
C THR A 119 -4.28 -1.37 -5.80
N ILE A 120 -3.73 -2.14 -4.85
CA ILE A 120 -3.94 -1.84 -3.44
C ILE A 120 -3.32 -0.48 -3.08
N ILE A 121 -3.89 0.17 -2.07
CA ILE A 121 -3.34 1.41 -1.52
C ILE A 121 -2.08 1.08 -0.71
N PRO A 122 -0.92 1.73 -0.99
CA PRO A 122 0.34 1.50 -0.29
C PRO A 122 0.22 1.65 1.22
N ARG A 123 0.49 0.58 1.98
CA ARG A 123 0.44 0.55 3.46
C ARG A 123 1.36 -0.50 4.08
N SER A 124 2.25 -1.11 3.28
CA SER A 124 3.13 -2.17 3.74
C SER A 124 4.08 -1.71 4.85
N PRO A 125 4.18 -2.46 5.97
CA PRO A 125 5.16 -2.21 7.01
C PRO A 125 6.62 -2.43 6.56
N ILE A 126 6.85 -3.01 5.39
CA ILE A 126 8.18 -3.08 4.75
C ILE A 126 8.78 -1.67 4.57
N SER A 127 7.96 -0.61 4.55
CA SER A 127 8.42 0.78 4.53
C SER A 127 9.48 1.09 5.59
N ALA A 128 9.33 0.56 6.81
CA ALA A 128 10.29 0.75 7.89
C ALA A 128 11.65 0.09 7.59
N LEU A 129 11.63 -1.09 6.94
CA LEU A 129 12.86 -1.78 6.51
C LEU A 129 13.57 -1.01 5.40
N ILE A 130 12.83 -0.50 4.42
CA ILE A 130 13.39 0.31 3.33
C ILE A 130 14.07 1.56 3.89
N GLN A 131 13.44 2.28 4.82
CA GLN A 131 13.99 3.47 5.47
C GLN A 131 15.27 3.19 6.25
N ASP A 132 15.38 2.02 6.90
CA ASP A 132 16.57 1.53 7.58
C ASP A 132 17.53 0.78 6.62
N LYS A 133 17.32 0.83 5.29
CA LYS A 133 18.09 0.11 4.26
C LYS A 133 18.23 -1.39 4.55
N PHE A 134 17.20 -1.99 5.09
CA PHE A 134 17.14 -3.39 5.51
C PHE A 134 18.24 -3.80 6.51
N ALA A 135 18.77 -2.85 7.28
CA ALA A 135 19.75 -3.18 8.32
C ALA A 135 19.04 -3.83 9.54
N PRO A 136 19.64 -4.85 10.19
CA PRO A 136 20.95 -5.47 9.90
C PRO A 136 20.88 -6.69 8.96
N LEU A 137 19.75 -6.94 8.28
CA LEU A 137 19.49 -8.14 7.48
C LEU A 137 20.46 -8.28 6.30
N LEU A 138 20.76 -7.18 5.61
CA LEU A 138 21.68 -7.19 4.48
C LEU A 138 23.13 -6.98 4.95
N LYS A 139 24.05 -7.82 4.44
CA LYS A 139 25.50 -7.74 4.72
C LYS A 139 26.23 -6.73 3.82
N SER A 140 25.62 -6.38 2.69
CA SER A 140 26.15 -5.42 1.71
C SER A 140 25.00 -4.76 0.96
N GLU A 141 25.21 -3.61 0.37
CA GLU A 141 24.20 -2.96 -0.48
C GLU A 141 23.89 -3.85 -1.69
N PRO A 142 22.58 -4.12 -1.95
CA PRO A 142 22.16 -4.91 -3.09
C PRO A 142 22.36 -4.11 -4.39
N LYS A 143 22.66 -4.80 -5.49
CA LYS A 143 22.75 -4.21 -6.82
C LYS A 143 21.63 -4.64 -7.73
N ARG A 144 21.12 -5.85 -7.53
CA ARG A 144 19.96 -6.38 -8.25
C ARG A 144 18.87 -6.69 -7.25
N ILE A 145 17.74 -6.05 -7.41
CA ILE A 145 16.59 -6.17 -6.50
C ILE A 145 15.38 -6.61 -7.31
N LEU A 146 14.57 -7.46 -6.72
CA LEU A 146 13.27 -7.87 -7.26
C LEU A 146 12.18 -7.44 -6.28
N ASP A 147 11.18 -6.73 -6.77
CA ASP A 147 9.91 -6.48 -6.10
C ASP A 147 8.84 -7.35 -6.77
N LEU A 148 8.42 -8.43 -6.10
CA LEU A 148 7.35 -9.33 -6.56
C LEU A 148 6.00 -8.86 -6.04
N CYS A 149 4.97 -8.95 -6.89
CA CYS A 149 3.62 -8.42 -6.62
C CYS A 149 3.69 -6.90 -6.36
N THR A 150 4.34 -6.20 -7.30
CA THR A 150 4.73 -4.79 -7.13
C THR A 150 3.55 -3.83 -7.01
N GLY A 151 2.36 -4.19 -7.52
CA GLY A 151 1.17 -3.35 -7.50
C GLY A 151 1.42 -1.98 -8.13
N SER A 152 1.31 -0.93 -7.33
CA SER A 152 1.59 0.46 -7.74
C SER A 152 3.07 0.79 -7.97
N GLY A 153 3.98 -0.16 -7.72
CA GLY A 153 5.43 0.06 -7.78
C GLY A 153 6.02 0.73 -6.54
N CYS A 154 5.25 0.89 -5.47
CA CYS A 154 5.68 1.69 -4.32
C CYS A 154 6.90 1.10 -3.60
N ILE A 155 6.97 -0.24 -3.42
CA ILE A 155 8.11 -0.92 -2.81
C ILE A 155 9.33 -0.83 -3.75
N ALA A 156 9.15 -1.12 -5.05
CA ALA A 156 10.22 -1.04 -6.04
C ALA A 156 10.85 0.34 -6.08
N ILE A 157 10.04 1.40 -6.21
CA ILE A 157 10.48 2.79 -6.29
C ILE A 157 11.16 3.24 -4.98
N ALA A 158 10.52 3.00 -3.83
CA ALA A 158 11.11 3.36 -2.54
C ALA A 158 12.43 2.63 -2.27
N THR A 159 12.54 1.37 -2.69
CA THR A 159 13.78 0.59 -2.58
C THR A 159 14.86 1.10 -3.54
N ALA A 160 14.50 1.48 -4.77
CA ALA A 160 15.41 2.12 -5.71
C ALA A 160 15.97 3.45 -5.18
N GLU A 161 15.14 4.27 -4.51
CA GLU A 161 15.58 5.50 -3.86
C GLU A 161 16.52 5.25 -2.67
N ALA A 162 16.27 4.20 -1.88
CA ALA A 162 17.13 3.81 -0.78
C ALA A 162 18.52 3.31 -1.25
N PHE A 163 18.57 2.68 -2.44
CA PHE A 163 19.80 2.13 -3.05
C PHE A 163 20.06 2.72 -4.45
N PRO A 164 20.68 3.91 -4.55
CA PRO A 164 20.82 4.62 -5.82
C PRO A 164 21.60 3.89 -6.91
N GLU A 165 22.46 2.93 -6.55
CA GLU A 165 23.26 2.12 -7.49
C GLU A 165 22.58 0.79 -7.88
N ALA A 166 21.40 0.51 -7.34
CA ALA A 166 20.67 -0.72 -7.64
C ALA A 166 19.77 -0.58 -8.87
N GLU A 167 19.62 -1.69 -9.60
CA GLU A 167 18.54 -1.90 -10.55
C GLU A 167 17.45 -2.75 -9.92
N VAL A 168 16.18 -2.38 -10.14
CA VAL A 168 15.02 -3.03 -9.55
C VAL A 168 14.10 -3.54 -10.65
N ASP A 169 13.82 -4.85 -10.66
CA ASP A 169 12.76 -5.41 -11.47
C ASP A 169 11.46 -5.36 -10.65
N ALA A 170 10.43 -4.68 -11.18
CA ALA A 170 9.11 -4.53 -10.56
C ALA A 170 8.12 -5.47 -11.26
N VAL A 171 7.75 -6.56 -10.60
CA VAL A 171 7.04 -7.68 -11.22
C VAL A 171 5.61 -7.77 -10.71
N ASP A 172 4.66 -7.88 -11.63
CA ASP A 172 3.27 -8.18 -11.31
C ASP A 172 2.63 -9.09 -12.35
N LEU A 173 1.63 -9.84 -11.94
CA LEU A 173 0.79 -10.64 -12.83
C LEU A 173 -0.15 -9.73 -13.63
N SER A 174 -0.67 -8.67 -12.99
CA SER A 174 -1.64 -7.74 -13.53
C SER A 174 -0.99 -6.68 -14.41
N VAL A 175 -1.35 -6.66 -15.69
CA VAL A 175 -0.95 -5.58 -16.62
C VAL A 175 -1.50 -4.23 -16.15
N ASP A 176 -2.70 -4.22 -15.56
CA ASP A 176 -3.33 -2.99 -15.08
C ASP A 176 -2.57 -2.40 -13.89
N ALA A 177 -2.07 -3.24 -12.97
CA ALA A 177 -1.19 -2.82 -11.89
C ALA A 177 0.15 -2.27 -12.44
N LEU A 178 0.74 -2.93 -13.43
CA LEU A 178 1.97 -2.46 -14.07
C LEU A 178 1.79 -1.11 -14.79
N ASN A 179 0.63 -0.85 -15.39
CA ASN A 179 0.31 0.47 -15.95
C ASN A 179 0.32 1.57 -14.87
N VAL A 180 -0.14 1.27 -13.65
CA VAL A 180 -0.03 2.19 -12.50
C VAL A 180 1.42 2.34 -12.06
N ALA A 181 2.17 1.24 -11.96
CA ALA A 181 3.59 1.28 -11.63
C ALA A 181 4.40 2.13 -12.63
N GLU A 182 4.13 2.02 -13.94
CA GLU A 182 4.77 2.85 -14.98
C GLU A 182 4.52 4.35 -14.78
N ILE A 183 3.27 4.74 -14.43
CA ILE A 183 2.95 6.13 -14.09
C ILE A 183 3.84 6.61 -12.93
N ASN A 184 3.99 5.80 -11.89
CA ASN A 184 4.77 6.14 -10.73
C ASN A 184 6.29 6.15 -11.02
N ILE A 185 6.79 5.18 -11.77
CA ILE A 185 8.20 5.13 -12.21
C ILE A 185 8.57 6.40 -12.98
N ALA A 186 7.69 6.82 -13.91
CA ALA A 186 7.89 8.06 -14.67
C ALA A 186 7.80 9.31 -13.78
N ARG A 187 6.83 9.36 -12.84
CA ARG A 187 6.69 10.46 -11.86
C ARG A 187 7.96 10.66 -11.04
N HIS A 188 8.61 9.58 -10.62
CA HIS A 188 9.86 9.60 -9.85
C HIS A 188 11.13 9.61 -10.71
N GLN A 189 11.02 9.63 -12.05
CA GLN A 189 12.14 9.69 -13.00
C GLN A 189 13.10 8.49 -12.88
N LEU A 190 12.55 7.29 -12.61
CA LEU A 190 13.31 6.06 -12.35
C LEU A 190 13.28 5.04 -13.51
N GLU A 191 12.82 5.44 -14.71
CA GLU A 191 12.71 4.55 -15.89
C GLU A 191 14.04 3.92 -16.29
N HIS A 192 15.14 4.47 -15.85
CA HIS A 192 16.48 3.97 -16.12
C HIS A 192 16.98 2.91 -15.13
N ARG A 193 16.24 2.65 -14.03
CA ARG A 193 16.65 1.74 -12.94
C ARG A 193 15.52 0.84 -12.40
N VAL A 194 14.26 1.17 -12.64
CA VAL A 194 13.10 0.39 -12.22
C VAL A 194 12.38 -0.10 -13.46
N PHE A 195 12.33 -1.42 -13.63
CA PHE A 195 11.84 -2.07 -14.84
C PHE A 195 10.56 -2.85 -14.56
N PRO A 196 9.39 -2.42 -15.05
CA PRO A 196 8.14 -3.16 -14.89
C PRO A 196 8.15 -4.41 -15.79
N ILE A 197 7.83 -5.57 -15.23
CA ILE A 197 7.84 -6.85 -15.94
C ILE A 197 6.55 -7.61 -15.61
N GLN A 198 5.77 -7.95 -16.65
CA GLN A 198 4.63 -8.84 -16.46
C GLN A 198 5.12 -10.28 -16.29
N SER A 199 4.78 -10.89 -15.14
CA SER A 199 5.10 -12.29 -14.87
C SER A 199 4.16 -12.86 -13.81
N ASP A 200 3.81 -14.13 -13.97
CA ASP A 200 3.28 -14.93 -12.88
C ASP A 200 4.46 -15.38 -12.02
N LEU A 201 4.65 -14.66 -10.91
CA LEU A 201 5.84 -14.75 -10.05
C LEU A 201 7.13 -14.72 -10.90
N PHE A 202 7.91 -15.80 -10.88
CA PHE A 202 9.23 -15.88 -11.49
C PHE A 202 9.24 -16.35 -12.97
N GLN A 203 8.08 -16.67 -13.56
CA GLN A 203 8.01 -17.38 -14.85
C GLN A 203 8.75 -16.67 -15.99
N ASN A 204 8.73 -15.32 -16.02
CA ASN A 204 9.38 -14.52 -17.05
C ASN A 204 10.77 -13.98 -16.65
N LEU A 205 11.31 -14.44 -15.51
CA LEU A 205 12.60 -13.97 -14.97
C LEU A 205 13.75 -14.97 -15.20
N PHE A 206 13.63 -15.84 -16.20
CA PHE A 206 14.60 -16.89 -16.44
C PHE A 206 16.05 -16.36 -16.57
N GLY A 207 16.96 -16.93 -15.79
CA GLY A 207 18.38 -16.58 -15.78
C GLY A 207 18.74 -15.31 -15.00
N GLN A 208 17.76 -14.63 -14.39
CA GLN A 208 18.02 -13.51 -13.49
C GLN A 208 18.41 -14.00 -12.09
N GLN A 209 19.22 -13.23 -11.40
CA GLN A 209 19.55 -13.44 -9.99
C GLN A 209 19.57 -12.10 -9.25
N TYR A 210 19.07 -12.12 -8.02
CA TYR A 210 18.86 -10.93 -7.20
C TYR A 210 19.59 -11.04 -5.86
N ASP A 211 20.13 -9.93 -5.39
CA ASP A 211 20.73 -9.84 -4.06
C ASP A 211 19.65 -9.70 -2.98
N LEU A 212 18.52 -9.12 -3.37
CA LEU A 212 17.35 -8.93 -2.52
C LEU A 212 16.08 -9.19 -3.32
N ILE A 213 15.21 -10.04 -2.79
CA ILE A 213 13.83 -10.18 -3.22
C ILE A 213 12.95 -9.60 -2.11
N VAL A 214 12.13 -8.61 -2.44
CA VAL A 214 11.14 -8.03 -1.53
C VAL A 214 9.76 -8.32 -2.11
N THR A 215 8.81 -8.67 -1.26
CA THR A 215 7.45 -8.93 -1.74
C THR A 215 6.42 -8.67 -0.66
N ASN A 216 5.31 -8.05 -1.08
CA ASN A 216 4.07 -8.02 -0.35
C ASN A 216 3.00 -8.73 -1.19
N PRO A 217 3.00 -10.07 -1.20
CA PRO A 217 2.06 -10.83 -2.02
C PRO A 217 0.66 -10.80 -1.39
N PRO A 218 -0.38 -11.20 -2.12
CA PRO A 218 -1.68 -11.51 -1.52
C PRO A 218 -1.51 -12.52 -0.38
N TYR A 219 -2.11 -12.23 0.79
CA TYR A 219 -2.01 -13.08 1.98
C TYR A 219 -3.30 -13.18 2.80
N VAL A 220 -4.40 -12.59 2.32
CA VAL A 220 -5.68 -12.66 3.03
C VAL A 220 -6.30 -14.02 2.79
N ASP A 221 -6.71 -14.71 3.85
CA ASP A 221 -7.41 -15.97 3.77
C ASP A 221 -8.89 -15.80 3.39
N GLU A 222 -9.58 -16.90 3.07
CA GLU A 222 -10.97 -16.84 2.61
C GLU A 222 -11.95 -16.32 3.68
N GLU A 223 -11.69 -16.55 4.97
CA GLU A 223 -12.54 -16.12 6.08
C GLU A 223 -12.38 -14.60 6.30
N ASP A 224 -11.16 -14.12 6.40
CA ASP A 224 -10.84 -12.69 6.54
C ASP A 224 -11.33 -11.90 5.31
N LEU A 225 -11.21 -12.46 4.10
CA LEU A 225 -11.66 -11.83 2.87
C LEU A 225 -13.20 -11.66 2.84
N ALA A 226 -13.94 -12.67 3.35
CA ALA A 226 -15.40 -12.63 3.42
C ALA A 226 -15.93 -11.62 4.47
N ASP A 227 -15.15 -11.37 5.53
CA ASP A 227 -15.52 -10.48 6.63
C ASP A 227 -14.96 -9.05 6.47
N MET A 228 -14.29 -8.75 5.34
CA MET A 228 -13.75 -7.42 5.09
C MET A 228 -14.80 -6.32 5.08
N PRO A 229 -14.51 -5.13 5.66
CA PRO A 229 -15.36 -3.95 5.52
C PRO A 229 -15.60 -3.58 4.05
N GLU A 230 -16.77 -3.04 3.75
CA GLU A 230 -17.17 -2.64 2.38
C GLU A 230 -16.15 -1.68 1.71
N ASP A 231 -15.47 -0.85 2.50
CA ASP A 231 -14.45 0.08 2.02
C ASP A 231 -13.31 -0.62 1.28
N PHE A 232 -12.96 -1.88 1.65
CA PHE A 232 -11.90 -2.66 1.00
C PHE A 232 -12.32 -3.29 -0.33
N HIS A 233 -13.61 -3.37 -0.64
CA HIS A 233 -14.10 -3.95 -1.90
C HIS A 233 -13.72 -3.13 -3.15
N TYR A 234 -13.20 -1.92 -2.97
CA TYR A 234 -12.62 -1.13 -4.07
C TYR A 234 -11.23 -1.60 -4.49
N GLU A 235 -10.53 -2.31 -3.61
CA GLU A 235 -9.22 -2.85 -3.94
C GLU A 235 -9.36 -4.16 -4.74
N PRO A 236 -8.44 -4.45 -5.68
CA PRO A 236 -8.57 -5.64 -6.52
C PRO A 236 -8.42 -6.93 -5.67
N GLU A 237 -9.39 -7.83 -5.74
CA GLU A 237 -9.40 -9.11 -5.02
C GLU A 237 -8.13 -9.93 -5.29
N LEU A 238 -7.63 -9.89 -6.54
CA LEU A 238 -6.38 -10.54 -6.95
C LEU A 238 -5.18 -10.12 -6.10
N ALA A 239 -5.19 -8.91 -5.56
CA ALA A 239 -4.09 -8.38 -4.76
C ALA A 239 -4.27 -8.61 -3.24
N LEU A 240 -5.38 -9.21 -2.82
CA LEU A 240 -5.72 -9.45 -1.41
C LEU A 240 -5.71 -10.94 -1.08
N GLY A 241 -6.52 -11.74 -1.77
CA GLY A 241 -6.78 -13.14 -1.42
C GLY A 241 -5.69 -14.12 -1.84
N SER A 242 -5.36 -15.10 -0.97
CA SER A 242 -4.37 -16.15 -1.24
C SER A 242 -4.80 -17.53 -0.72
N GLY A 243 -6.01 -17.95 -1.11
CA GLY A 243 -6.55 -19.26 -0.78
C GLY A 243 -7.05 -19.39 0.66
N VAL A 244 -7.27 -20.62 1.08
CA VAL A 244 -7.93 -20.96 2.36
C VAL A 244 -7.13 -20.49 3.58
N ASP A 245 -5.81 -20.48 3.51
CA ASP A 245 -4.90 -20.18 4.61
C ASP A 245 -4.07 -18.89 4.39
N GLY A 246 -4.36 -18.14 3.33
CA GLY A 246 -3.64 -16.92 2.97
C GLY A 246 -2.20 -17.16 2.49
N LEU A 247 -1.76 -18.41 2.27
CA LEU A 247 -0.36 -18.74 2.02
C LEU A 247 -0.08 -19.31 0.61
N GLU A 248 -1.08 -19.41 -0.26
CA GLU A 248 -0.91 -20.08 -1.55
C GLU A 248 0.21 -19.46 -2.38
N ILE A 249 0.25 -18.15 -2.47
CA ILE A 249 1.28 -17.40 -3.20
C ILE A 249 2.62 -17.45 -2.46
N THR A 250 2.61 -17.25 -1.15
CA THR A 250 3.82 -17.32 -0.30
C THR A 250 4.54 -18.66 -0.43
N LYS A 251 3.82 -19.79 -0.43
CA LYS A 251 4.39 -21.12 -0.63
C LYS A 251 5.09 -21.26 -1.99
N GLN A 252 4.49 -20.73 -3.04
CA GLN A 252 5.11 -20.72 -4.37
C GLN A 252 6.38 -19.87 -4.40
N ILE A 253 6.38 -18.71 -3.73
CA ILE A 253 7.56 -17.84 -3.61
C ILE A 253 8.68 -18.56 -2.85
N LEU A 254 8.40 -19.13 -1.68
CA LEU A 254 9.40 -19.87 -0.88
C LEU A 254 10.06 -21.00 -1.67
N LYS A 255 9.28 -21.72 -2.46
CA LYS A 255 9.76 -22.83 -3.28
C LYS A 255 10.65 -22.37 -4.44
N GLN A 256 10.35 -21.25 -5.07
CA GLN A 256 11.03 -20.80 -6.30
C GLN A 256 12.18 -19.82 -6.02
N ALA A 257 12.09 -18.99 -4.98
CA ALA A 257 13.05 -17.93 -4.67
C ALA A 257 14.53 -18.39 -4.59
N PRO A 258 14.88 -19.61 -4.11
CA PRO A 258 16.28 -20.06 -4.08
C PRO A 258 16.98 -20.02 -5.44
N ASP A 259 16.26 -20.27 -6.54
CA ASP A 259 16.81 -20.27 -7.89
C ASP A 259 17.10 -18.87 -8.45
N TYR A 260 16.47 -17.86 -7.87
CA TYR A 260 16.55 -16.46 -8.28
C TYR A 260 17.35 -15.58 -7.31
N LEU A 261 17.83 -16.11 -6.20
CA LEU A 261 18.69 -15.41 -5.26
C LEU A 261 20.17 -15.67 -5.55
N THR A 262 21.00 -14.63 -5.44
CA THR A 262 22.47 -14.80 -5.39
C THR A 262 22.89 -15.61 -4.15
N PRO A 263 24.11 -16.18 -4.08
CA PRO A 263 24.53 -17.00 -2.94
C PRO A 263 24.36 -16.34 -1.56
N ASN A 264 24.45 -15.02 -1.48
CA ASN A 264 24.24 -14.24 -0.25
C ASN A 264 22.90 -13.50 -0.25
N GLY A 265 22.02 -13.84 -1.18
CA GLY A 265 20.74 -13.16 -1.36
C GLY A 265 19.76 -13.43 -0.23
N MET A 266 18.83 -12.51 -0.05
CA MET A 266 17.80 -12.51 1.00
C MET A 266 16.42 -12.36 0.38
N LEU A 267 15.45 -13.13 0.88
CA LEU A 267 14.03 -12.91 0.65
C LEU A 267 13.43 -12.18 1.86
N ILE A 268 12.69 -11.11 1.61
CA ILE A 268 11.87 -10.41 2.60
C ILE A 268 10.43 -10.46 2.12
N CYS A 269 9.56 -11.04 2.93
CA CYS A 269 8.18 -11.30 2.56
C CYS A 269 7.22 -10.88 3.67
N GLU A 270 6.17 -10.16 3.28
CA GLU A 270 5.02 -9.86 4.14
C GLU A 270 3.97 -10.97 3.98
N VAL A 271 3.42 -11.41 5.09
CA VAL A 271 2.32 -12.38 5.16
C VAL A 271 1.22 -11.95 6.13
N GLY A 272 1.35 -10.75 6.72
CA GLY A 272 0.34 -10.16 7.60
C GLY A 272 -0.21 -11.16 8.64
N ASN A 273 -1.53 -11.28 8.70
CA ASN A 273 -2.23 -12.16 9.65
C ASN A 273 -1.93 -13.66 9.41
N SER A 274 -1.55 -14.05 8.19
CA SER A 274 -1.21 -15.46 7.87
C SER A 274 0.13 -15.93 8.47
N MET A 275 0.82 -15.06 9.25
CA MET A 275 2.03 -15.40 10.02
C MET A 275 1.85 -16.65 10.89
N VAL A 276 0.73 -16.75 11.61
CA VAL A 276 0.47 -17.90 12.50
C VAL A 276 0.38 -19.19 11.71
N SER A 277 -0.37 -19.18 10.61
CA SER A 277 -0.50 -20.34 9.71
C SER A 277 0.85 -20.75 9.11
N LEU A 278 1.71 -19.78 8.75
CA LEU A 278 3.04 -20.06 8.22
C LEU A 278 3.95 -20.74 9.25
N ILE A 279 3.96 -20.27 10.51
CA ILE A 279 4.73 -20.86 11.60
C ILE A 279 4.27 -22.28 11.90
N GLU A 280 2.96 -22.52 11.91
CA GLU A 280 2.39 -23.85 12.17
C GLU A 280 2.71 -24.86 11.07
N GLN A 281 2.72 -24.42 9.81
CA GLN A 281 3.01 -25.31 8.67
C GLN A 281 4.50 -25.61 8.51
N TYR A 282 5.37 -24.67 8.88
CA TYR A 282 6.83 -24.80 8.72
C TYR A 282 7.60 -24.53 10.03
N PRO A 283 7.35 -25.32 11.10
CA PRO A 283 7.88 -25.06 12.44
C PRO A 283 9.41 -25.17 12.54
N ASP A 284 10.04 -25.89 11.62
CA ASP A 284 11.50 -26.09 11.61
C ASP A 284 12.24 -25.06 10.73
N VAL A 285 11.52 -24.25 9.94
CA VAL A 285 12.12 -23.25 9.06
C VAL A 285 12.47 -22.01 9.87
N PRO A 286 13.73 -21.54 9.83
CA PRO A 286 14.19 -20.42 10.65
C PRO A 286 13.81 -19.06 10.00
N PHE A 287 12.52 -18.75 9.91
CA PHE A 287 12.08 -17.42 9.50
C PHE A 287 12.56 -16.39 10.52
N GLU A 288 13.30 -15.37 10.07
CA GLU A 288 13.69 -14.23 10.90
C GLU A 288 12.54 -13.21 10.89
N TRP A 289 11.67 -13.27 11.89
CA TRP A 289 10.56 -12.35 12.04
C TRP A 289 11.05 -10.95 12.42
N VAL A 290 10.67 -9.96 11.63
CA VAL A 290 11.14 -8.59 11.82
C VAL A 290 10.26 -7.88 12.84
N GLU A 291 10.89 -7.34 13.90
CA GLU A 291 10.22 -6.41 14.83
C GLU A 291 10.20 -5.01 14.20
N LEU A 292 9.00 -4.52 13.89
CA LEU A 292 8.82 -3.23 13.23
C LEU A 292 8.57 -2.12 14.27
N LYS A 293 9.37 -1.06 14.22
CA LYS A 293 9.34 0.04 15.22
C LYS A 293 8.00 0.78 15.27
N ASN A 294 7.27 0.81 14.17
CA ASN A 294 6.01 1.55 14.02
C ASN A 294 4.77 0.65 14.13
N GLY A 295 4.94 -0.58 14.60
CA GLY A 295 3.88 -1.58 14.57
C GLY A 295 3.78 -2.28 13.21
N GLY A 296 2.90 -3.27 13.12
CA GLY A 296 2.79 -4.22 12.00
C GLY A 296 3.40 -5.57 12.40
N LEU A 297 2.82 -6.63 11.85
CA LEU A 297 3.24 -8.01 12.09
C LEU A 297 3.36 -8.73 10.75
N GLY A 298 3.98 -9.91 10.76
CA GLY A 298 3.96 -10.80 9.62
C GLY A 298 4.91 -10.40 8.49
N VAL A 299 6.04 -9.76 8.79
CA VAL A 299 7.16 -9.62 7.86
C VAL A 299 8.30 -10.50 8.32
N PHE A 300 8.79 -11.36 7.44
CA PHE A 300 9.96 -12.20 7.71
C PHE A 300 11.07 -11.99 6.68
N ALA A 301 12.29 -12.29 7.11
CA ALA A 301 13.44 -12.45 6.25
C ALA A 301 13.91 -13.92 6.28
N ILE A 302 14.41 -14.39 5.15
CA ILE A 302 15.03 -15.73 5.06
C ILE A 302 16.16 -15.70 4.02
N SER A 303 17.31 -16.30 4.39
CA SER A 303 18.47 -16.36 3.50
C SER A 303 18.27 -17.41 2.39
N ARG A 304 18.96 -17.23 1.25
CA ARG A 304 19.04 -18.27 0.23
C ARG A 304 19.56 -19.60 0.79
N GLU A 305 20.53 -19.56 1.70
CA GLU A 305 21.09 -20.77 2.33
C GLU A 305 20.01 -21.57 3.06
N ASP A 306 19.18 -20.89 3.86
CA ASP A 306 18.08 -21.54 4.58
C ASP A 306 16.98 -22.01 3.62
N LEU A 307 16.62 -21.22 2.61
CA LEU A 307 15.65 -21.64 1.59
C LEU A 307 16.10 -22.92 0.88
N VAL A 308 17.38 -23.04 0.52
CA VAL A 308 17.94 -24.27 -0.09
C VAL A 308 17.93 -25.42 0.90
N LYS A 309 18.32 -25.18 2.16
CA LYS A 309 18.38 -26.20 3.20
C LYS A 309 17.02 -26.83 3.53
N TYR A 310 15.97 -26.00 3.52
CA TYR A 310 14.60 -26.41 3.85
C TYR A 310 13.69 -26.57 2.63
N HIS A 311 14.27 -26.61 1.43
CA HIS A 311 13.52 -26.62 0.15
C HIS A 311 12.47 -27.75 0.06
N ASP A 312 12.78 -28.93 0.58
CA ASP A 312 11.86 -30.07 0.58
C ASP A 312 10.67 -29.91 1.54
N SER A 313 10.68 -28.88 2.37
CA SER A 313 9.57 -28.57 3.28
C SER A 313 8.48 -27.70 2.64
N PHE A 314 8.79 -26.99 1.54
CA PHE A 314 7.90 -26.07 0.84
C PHE A 314 7.07 -26.69 -0.29
#